data_9b5da91d902d16ddaa733f37e3ff8498
#
_entry.id   9b5da91d902d16ddaa733f37e3ff8498
#
_cell.length_a   1.000
_cell.length_b   1.000
_cell.length_c   1.000
_cell.angle_alpha   90.00
_cell.angle_beta   90.00
_cell.angle_gamma   90.00
#
_symmetry.space_group_name_H-M   'P 1'
#
loop_
_entity.id
_entity.type
_entity.pdbx_description
1 polymer ?
#
loop_
_entity_poly.entity_id
_entity_poly.type
_entity_poly.pdbx_seq_one_letter_code
_entity_poly.pdbx_strand_id
1 'polypeptide(L)'
;MKKLVLAFGVAAMSVCAGAAENAAANEGARPPAVKRTNKEIMAQIAMKRYGGKIRQPDTERGEIVFVNTQKTVDAKVLEKAIEKLERQFKYIVKVSDKDVASSAGRFVIRLEDLDRTERILLAPENFWVSVNVKSLAADNPPKVILADRFEKEVRRAFAFVCGGTCGTEPNGICRMVKSLSDLDAIPGLDFALDIEARIVNNMRETEVKPYRIAKYSEAVQEGWAPAPTNDAQRAIWDKVHALPTEPIKIKPETKKVTE
;
A
#
# COMPACT_ATOMS: atom_id res chain seq x y z
N MET A 1 -6.68 35.27 11.51
CA MET A 1 -6.10 33.96 11.13
C MET A 1 -6.72 33.51 9.80
N LYS A 2 -5.98 33.64 8.69
CA LYS A 2 -6.49 33.29 7.35
C LYS A 2 -6.18 31.81 7.08
N LYS A 3 -7.24 31.01 6.93
CA LYS A 3 -7.15 29.59 6.54
C LYS A 3 -6.70 29.53 5.08
N LEU A 4 -5.54 28.91 4.83
CA LEU A 4 -5.04 28.65 3.49
C LEU A 4 -5.67 27.35 2.99
N VAL A 5 -6.76 27.48 2.22
CA VAL A 5 -7.38 26.35 1.52
C VAL A 5 -6.67 26.18 0.20
N LEU A 6 -5.96 25.07 0.03
CA LEU A 6 -5.31 24.67 -1.22
C LEU A 6 -6.34 23.99 -2.14
N ALA A 7 -6.98 24.78 -3.01
CA ALA A 7 -7.84 24.26 -4.06
C ALA A 7 -7.02 23.98 -5.34
N PHE A 8 -7.01 22.73 -5.78
CA PHE A 8 -6.51 22.35 -7.10
C PHE A 8 -7.61 22.54 -8.14
N GLY A 9 -7.48 23.57 -8.97
CA GLY A 9 -8.34 23.76 -10.15
C GLY A 9 -7.90 22.83 -11.29
N VAL A 10 -8.77 21.94 -11.69
CA VAL A 10 -8.66 21.18 -12.94
C VAL A 10 -9.37 22.02 -14.02
N ALA A 11 -8.61 22.50 -15.00
CA ALA A 11 -9.18 23.16 -16.19
C ALA A 11 -9.73 22.08 -17.13
N ALA A 12 -11.06 22.05 -17.28
CA ALA A 12 -11.73 21.29 -18.32
C ALA A 12 -11.79 22.14 -19.59
N MET A 13 -11.12 21.71 -20.65
CA MET A 13 -11.35 22.26 -22.00
C MET A 13 -12.55 21.57 -22.63
N SER A 14 -13.61 22.34 -22.80
CA SER A 14 -14.78 22.01 -23.62
C SER A 14 -14.48 22.33 -25.07
N VAL A 15 -14.55 21.32 -25.93
CA VAL A 15 -14.58 21.53 -27.39
C VAL A 15 -15.95 21.13 -27.88
N CYS A 16 -16.74 22.15 -28.25
CA CYS A 16 -17.95 21.97 -29.06
C CYS A 16 -17.56 21.85 -30.55
N ALA A 17 -18.01 20.81 -31.21
CA ALA A 17 -18.02 20.78 -32.66
C ALA A 17 -19.26 20.08 -33.20
N GLY A 18 -19.83 20.72 -34.14
CA GLY A 18 -21.05 20.62 -34.81
C GLY A 18 -21.41 19.31 -35.47
N ALA A 19 -22.71 19.17 -35.60
CA ALA A 19 -23.42 18.14 -36.35
C ALA A 19 -23.29 18.34 -37.86
N ALA A 20 -23.09 17.23 -38.56
CA ALA A 20 -23.50 17.09 -39.96
C ALA A 20 -23.99 15.65 -40.17
N GLU A 21 -25.25 15.56 -40.54
CA GLU A 21 -25.93 14.36 -41.03
C GLU A 21 -25.26 13.81 -42.29
N ASN A 22 -25.05 12.52 -42.33
CA ASN A 22 -25.13 11.73 -43.56
C ASN A 22 -25.45 10.27 -43.21
N ALA A 23 -26.69 9.92 -43.51
CA ALA A 23 -27.15 8.54 -43.52
C ALA A 23 -26.64 7.86 -44.79
N ALA A 24 -25.75 6.88 -44.61
CA ALA A 24 -25.43 5.89 -45.62
C ALA A 24 -25.29 4.54 -44.93
N ALA A 25 -26.00 3.56 -45.48
CA ALA A 25 -26.08 2.17 -45.05
C ALA A 25 -24.73 1.57 -44.68
N ASN A 26 -24.60 1.03 -43.48
CA ASN A 26 -23.38 0.40 -43.04
C ASN A 26 -23.59 -1.12 -42.89
N GLU A 27 -23.22 -1.84 -43.92
CA GLU A 27 -22.95 -3.25 -43.87
C GLU A 27 -21.91 -3.52 -42.80
N GLY A 28 -22.21 -4.44 -41.92
CA GLY A 28 -21.47 -5.06 -40.85
C GLY A 28 -19.94 -4.90 -40.79
N ALA A 29 -19.46 -3.73 -40.42
CA ALA A 29 -18.07 -3.54 -40.09
C ALA A 29 -17.78 -4.20 -38.73
N ARG A 30 -17.04 -5.30 -38.72
CA ARG A 30 -16.46 -5.87 -37.50
C ARG A 30 -15.72 -4.76 -36.76
N PRO A 31 -15.96 -4.59 -35.45
CA PRO A 31 -15.22 -3.60 -34.69
C PRO A 31 -13.71 -3.85 -34.84
N PRO A 32 -12.89 -2.80 -34.99
CA PRO A 32 -11.46 -2.95 -35.21
C PRO A 32 -10.87 -3.79 -34.07
N ALA A 33 -10.11 -4.80 -34.45
CA ALA A 33 -9.45 -5.69 -33.49
C ALA A 33 -8.54 -4.84 -32.61
N VAL A 34 -8.92 -4.67 -31.34
CA VAL A 34 -8.12 -3.96 -30.34
C VAL A 34 -6.81 -4.72 -30.20
N LYS A 35 -5.72 -4.11 -30.67
CA LYS A 35 -4.36 -4.68 -30.51
C LYS A 35 -4.02 -4.69 -29.02
N ARG A 36 -4.20 -5.84 -28.39
CA ARG A 36 -3.84 -6.04 -26.99
C ARG A 36 -2.34 -6.17 -26.84
N THR A 37 -1.78 -5.57 -25.83
CA THR A 37 -0.36 -5.73 -25.49
C THR A 37 -0.11 -7.16 -24.96
N ASN A 38 1.12 -7.67 -25.10
CA ASN A 38 1.48 -8.96 -24.52
C ASN A 38 1.19 -9.03 -23.01
N LYS A 39 1.33 -7.91 -22.30
CA LYS A 39 0.99 -7.81 -20.88
C LYS A 39 -0.51 -8.05 -20.61
N GLU A 40 -1.38 -7.49 -21.43
CA GLU A 40 -2.84 -7.68 -21.32
C GLU A 40 -3.26 -9.12 -21.64
N ILE A 41 -2.64 -9.71 -22.67
CA ILE A 41 -2.88 -11.12 -23.03
C ILE A 41 -2.47 -12.05 -21.87
N MET A 42 -1.28 -11.84 -21.30
CA MET A 42 -0.79 -12.63 -20.16
C MET A 42 -1.66 -12.43 -18.90
N ALA A 43 -2.14 -11.21 -18.65
CA ALA A 43 -3.07 -10.95 -17.55
C ALA A 43 -4.41 -11.68 -17.72
N GLN A 44 -4.95 -11.75 -18.95
CA GLN A 44 -6.17 -12.50 -19.24
C GLN A 44 -5.97 -14.02 -19.08
N ILE A 45 -4.84 -14.54 -19.56
CA ILE A 45 -4.50 -15.97 -19.38
C ILE A 45 -4.40 -16.29 -17.88
N ALA A 46 -3.71 -15.45 -17.11
CA ALA A 46 -3.57 -15.62 -15.67
C ALA A 46 -4.93 -15.54 -14.95
N MET A 47 -5.80 -14.60 -15.36
CA MET A 47 -7.17 -14.49 -14.81
C MET A 47 -7.97 -15.77 -15.11
N LYS A 48 -8.00 -16.24 -16.36
CA LYS A 48 -8.73 -17.43 -16.76
C LYS A 48 -8.22 -18.70 -16.06
N ARG A 49 -6.90 -18.82 -15.90
CA ARG A 49 -6.27 -20.04 -15.33
C ARG A 49 -6.28 -20.06 -13.80
N TYR A 50 -6.11 -18.93 -13.15
CA TYR A 50 -5.86 -18.84 -11.71
C TYR A 50 -6.86 -17.97 -10.94
N GLY A 51 -7.86 -17.38 -11.61
CA GLY A 51 -8.84 -16.48 -11.01
C GLY A 51 -8.29 -15.12 -10.57
N GLY A 52 -7.08 -14.76 -11.06
CA GLY A 52 -6.36 -13.55 -10.66
C GLY A 52 -5.60 -13.69 -9.34
N LYS A 53 -5.08 -12.55 -8.86
CA LYS A 53 -4.44 -12.44 -7.55
C LYS A 53 -5.40 -11.78 -6.57
N ILE A 54 -5.45 -12.31 -5.37
CA ILE A 54 -6.25 -11.75 -4.27
C ILE A 54 -5.37 -11.53 -3.04
N ARG A 55 -5.77 -10.57 -2.24
CA ARG A 55 -5.17 -10.30 -0.94
C ARG A 55 -5.90 -11.13 0.13
N GLN A 56 -5.14 -11.72 1.04
CA GLN A 56 -5.72 -12.42 2.18
C GLN A 56 -6.46 -11.43 3.08
N PRO A 57 -7.64 -11.80 3.63
CA PRO A 57 -8.38 -10.95 4.56
C PRO A 57 -7.53 -10.47 5.74
N ASP A 58 -7.83 -9.27 6.21
CA ASP A 58 -7.04 -8.54 7.21
C ASP A 58 -7.30 -9.00 8.67
N THR A 59 -7.75 -10.23 8.88
CA THR A 59 -8.02 -10.76 10.22
C THR A 59 -6.73 -10.96 11.01
N GLU A 60 -6.65 -10.38 12.21
CA GLU A 60 -5.61 -10.63 13.24
C GLU A 60 -4.17 -10.33 12.81
N ARG A 61 -3.95 -9.25 12.03
CA ARG A 61 -2.61 -8.97 11.48
C ARG A 61 -1.91 -7.76 12.06
N GLY A 62 -2.59 -7.05 12.95
CA GLY A 62 -2.14 -5.72 13.35
C GLY A 62 -2.24 -4.71 12.19
N GLU A 63 -2.02 -3.45 12.50
CA GLU A 63 -2.23 -2.36 11.55
C GLU A 63 -1.32 -1.17 11.83
N ILE A 64 -1.11 -0.35 10.81
CA ILE A 64 -0.48 0.96 10.90
C ILE A 64 -1.55 2.00 10.56
N VAL A 65 -1.77 2.97 11.45
CA VAL A 65 -2.82 3.98 11.29
C VAL A 65 -2.20 5.35 11.15
N PHE A 66 -2.46 6.00 10.02
CA PHE A 66 -2.17 7.41 9.83
C PHE A 66 -3.36 8.25 10.31
N VAL A 67 -3.12 9.09 11.29
CA VAL A 67 -4.14 9.97 11.89
C VAL A 67 -3.97 11.38 11.34
N ASN A 68 -5.00 11.89 10.65
CA ASN A 68 -5.02 13.21 10.03
C ASN A 68 -6.26 14.01 10.48
N THR A 69 -6.43 14.14 11.80
CA THR A 69 -7.60 14.79 12.42
C THR A 69 -7.73 16.26 12.04
N GLN A 70 -6.61 16.95 11.92
CA GLN A 70 -6.57 18.37 11.58
C GLN A 70 -6.67 18.63 10.06
N LYS A 71 -6.70 17.56 9.24
CA LYS A 71 -6.66 17.64 7.78
C LYS A 71 -5.51 18.50 7.26
N THR A 72 -4.35 18.39 7.91
CA THR A 72 -3.14 19.13 7.59
C THR A 72 -2.57 18.76 6.22
N VAL A 73 -2.87 17.54 5.78
CA VAL A 73 -2.43 16.98 4.49
C VAL A 73 -3.63 16.61 3.65
N ASP A 74 -3.56 16.93 2.35
CA ASP A 74 -4.56 16.50 1.39
C ASP A 74 -4.63 14.97 1.31
N ALA A 75 -5.86 14.43 1.27
CA ALA A 75 -6.09 12.99 1.31
C ALA A 75 -5.39 12.24 0.17
N LYS A 76 -5.33 12.82 -1.05
CA LYS A 76 -4.68 12.17 -2.20
C LYS A 76 -3.15 12.14 -2.06
N VAL A 77 -2.57 13.18 -1.46
CA VAL A 77 -1.12 13.22 -1.20
C VAL A 77 -0.76 12.16 -0.17
N LEU A 78 -1.55 12.05 0.89
CA LEU A 78 -1.38 11.05 1.94
C LEU A 78 -1.56 9.62 1.38
N GLU A 79 -2.63 9.38 0.64
CA GLU A 79 -2.91 8.08 0.01
C GLU A 79 -1.75 7.60 -0.88
N LYS A 80 -1.20 8.50 -1.70
CA LYS A 80 -0.06 8.19 -2.56
C LYS A 80 1.20 7.82 -1.77
N ALA A 81 1.49 8.52 -0.67
CA ALA A 81 2.62 8.24 0.19
C ALA A 81 2.47 6.88 0.89
N ILE A 82 1.26 6.58 1.39
CA ILE A 82 0.91 5.33 2.05
C ILE A 82 0.96 4.14 1.09
N GLU A 83 0.40 4.27 -0.12
CA GLU A 83 0.39 3.20 -1.11
C GLU A 83 1.78 2.63 -1.40
N LYS A 84 2.79 3.50 -1.44
CA LYS A 84 4.19 3.07 -1.65
C LYS A 84 4.73 2.26 -0.47
N LEU A 85 4.42 2.68 0.77
CA LEU A 85 4.81 1.94 1.97
C LEU A 85 4.11 0.58 2.05
N GLU A 86 2.80 0.56 1.82
CA GLU A 86 2.00 -0.67 1.81
C GLU A 86 2.51 -1.65 0.75
N ARG A 87 2.85 -1.16 -0.43
CA ARG A 87 3.40 -1.99 -1.51
C ARG A 87 4.75 -2.60 -1.16
N GLN A 88 5.62 -1.86 -0.47
CA GLN A 88 6.95 -2.33 -0.08
C GLN A 88 6.89 -3.38 1.03
N PHE A 89 6.19 -3.08 2.12
CA PHE A 89 6.19 -3.92 3.32
C PHE A 89 5.01 -4.89 3.40
N LYS A 90 3.94 -4.64 2.64
CA LYS A 90 2.70 -5.43 2.65
C LYS A 90 2.00 -5.45 4.01
N TYR A 91 2.19 -4.43 4.85
CA TYR A 91 1.42 -4.24 6.06
C TYR A 91 0.08 -3.56 5.77
N ILE A 92 -0.89 -3.76 6.65
CA ILE A 92 -2.17 -3.06 6.58
C ILE A 92 -1.93 -1.62 7.02
N VAL A 93 -2.23 -0.68 6.14
CA VAL A 93 -2.13 0.74 6.42
C VAL A 93 -3.51 1.37 6.26
N LYS A 94 -3.96 2.08 7.29
CA LYS A 94 -5.25 2.78 7.30
C LYS A 94 -5.06 4.27 7.52
N VAL A 95 -6.04 5.05 7.10
CA VAL A 95 -6.13 6.47 7.40
C VAL A 95 -7.34 6.71 8.28
N SER A 96 -7.17 7.51 9.33
CA SER A 96 -8.24 7.92 10.24
C SER A 96 -8.32 9.44 10.32
N ASP A 97 -9.53 9.98 10.30
CA ASP A 97 -9.85 11.38 10.60
C ASP A 97 -10.15 11.61 12.08
N LYS A 98 -10.09 10.54 12.88
CA LYS A 98 -10.27 10.56 14.34
C LYS A 98 -8.99 10.12 15.02
N ASP A 99 -8.75 10.60 16.21
CA ASP A 99 -7.64 10.11 17.02
C ASP A 99 -7.82 8.63 17.35
N VAL A 100 -6.71 7.90 17.32
CA VAL A 100 -6.67 6.46 17.54
C VAL A 100 -5.60 6.18 18.57
N ALA A 101 -5.93 5.36 19.57
CA ALA A 101 -4.98 4.91 20.57
C ALA A 101 -4.01 3.91 19.93
N SER A 102 -2.72 4.08 20.23
CA SER A 102 -1.65 3.13 19.86
C SER A 102 -1.58 1.98 20.88
N SER A 103 -1.12 0.83 20.43
CA SER A 103 -0.92 -0.36 21.26
C SER A 103 0.02 -1.35 20.55
N ALA A 104 0.42 -2.41 21.21
CA ALA A 104 1.01 -3.55 20.56
C ALA A 104 0.06 -4.03 19.44
N GLY A 105 0.58 -4.24 18.23
CA GLY A 105 -0.21 -4.55 17.05
C GLY A 105 -0.91 -3.37 16.37
N ARG A 106 -0.83 -2.15 16.93
CA ARG A 106 -1.35 -0.93 16.30
C ARG A 106 -0.38 0.23 16.41
N PHE A 107 0.35 0.49 15.34
CA PHE A 107 1.26 1.63 15.26
C PHE A 107 0.52 2.86 14.74
N VAL A 108 0.74 4.01 15.37
CA VAL A 108 0.03 5.25 15.04
C VAL A 108 1.01 6.32 14.57
N ILE A 109 0.74 6.89 13.40
CA ILE A 109 1.50 8.02 12.83
C ILE A 109 0.55 9.21 12.75
N ARG A 110 0.75 10.22 13.62
CA ARG A 110 -0.06 11.43 13.65
C ARG A 110 0.51 12.48 12.70
N LEU A 111 -0.34 13.13 11.94
CA LEU A 111 -0.01 14.25 11.07
C LEU A 111 -0.58 15.51 11.70
N GLU A 112 0.29 16.37 12.19
CA GLU A 112 -0.11 17.50 13.05
C GLU A 112 0.57 18.79 12.59
N ASP A 113 -0.11 19.93 12.83
CA ASP A 113 0.45 21.27 12.72
C ASP A 113 0.83 21.75 14.12
N LEU A 114 2.11 21.60 14.45
CA LEU A 114 2.63 21.99 15.77
C LEU A 114 3.47 23.25 15.67
N ASP A 115 3.33 24.14 16.67
CA ASP A 115 4.19 25.34 16.82
C ASP A 115 5.57 24.96 17.41
N ARG A 116 6.25 24.06 16.73
CA ARG A 116 7.57 23.52 17.10
C ARG A 116 8.47 23.42 15.88
N THR A 117 9.77 23.39 16.13
CA THR A 117 10.78 23.21 15.07
C THR A 117 11.03 21.74 14.74
N GLU A 118 10.76 20.85 15.68
CA GLU A 118 10.92 19.40 15.49
C GLU A 118 9.94 18.89 14.45
N ARG A 119 10.48 18.17 13.47
CA ARG A 119 9.69 17.56 12.39
C ARG A 119 9.07 16.24 12.79
N ILE A 120 9.74 15.48 13.63
CA ILE A 120 9.29 14.18 14.12
C ILE A 120 9.36 14.19 15.66
N LEU A 121 8.26 13.82 16.29
CA LEU A 121 8.17 13.54 17.72
C LEU A 121 7.94 12.02 17.86
N LEU A 122 8.86 11.35 18.52
CA LEU A 122 8.92 9.88 18.53
C LEU A 122 8.71 9.34 19.93
N ALA A 123 7.80 8.39 20.08
CA ALA A 123 7.61 7.57 21.27
C ALA A 123 7.41 6.09 20.86
N PRO A 124 8.48 5.43 20.40
CA PRO A 124 8.39 4.08 19.84
C PRO A 124 7.96 3.04 20.88
N GLU A 125 8.31 3.24 22.14
CA GLU A 125 7.88 2.41 23.28
C GLU A 125 6.37 2.44 23.50
N ASN A 126 5.70 3.49 23.01
CA ASN A 126 4.24 3.67 23.04
C ASN A 126 3.60 3.45 21.67
N PHE A 127 4.34 2.94 20.70
CA PHE A 127 3.87 2.60 19.35
C PHE A 127 3.29 3.78 18.57
N TRP A 128 3.77 5.00 18.81
CA TRP A 128 3.34 6.17 18.06
C TRP A 128 4.49 7.12 17.68
N VAL A 129 4.24 7.89 16.65
CA VAL A 129 5.08 8.98 16.16
C VAL A 129 4.18 10.11 15.64
N SER A 130 4.63 11.36 15.80
CA SER A 130 3.97 12.52 15.18
C SER A 130 4.90 13.15 14.15
N VAL A 131 4.35 13.50 12.99
CA VAL A 131 4.99 14.29 11.93
C VAL A 131 4.43 15.71 11.99
N ASN A 132 5.29 16.68 12.25
CA ASN A 132 4.93 18.09 12.23
C ASN A 132 4.93 18.63 10.80
N VAL A 133 3.76 18.64 10.17
CA VAL A 133 3.59 19.06 8.77
C VAL A 133 3.89 20.54 8.58
N LYS A 134 3.56 21.39 9.57
CA LYS A 134 3.85 22.83 9.53
C LYS A 134 5.36 23.11 9.41
N SER A 135 6.18 22.34 10.09
CA SER A 135 7.63 22.52 10.05
C SER A 135 8.25 22.25 8.67
N LEU A 136 7.60 21.41 7.84
CA LEU A 136 8.07 21.11 6.48
C LEU A 136 7.86 22.30 5.52
N ALA A 137 6.92 23.18 5.84
CA ALA A 137 6.59 24.36 5.04
C ALA A 137 7.21 25.66 5.58
N ALA A 138 8.13 25.61 6.55
CA ALA A 138 8.63 26.77 7.28
C ALA A 138 9.31 27.83 6.39
N ASP A 139 9.92 27.42 5.27
CA ASP A 139 10.59 28.27 4.29
C ASP A 139 9.71 28.59 3.05
N ASN A 140 8.40 28.33 3.11
CA ASN A 140 7.45 28.49 2.00
C ASN A 140 7.90 27.82 0.69
N PRO A 141 8.23 26.54 0.68
CA PRO A 141 8.75 25.87 -0.48
C PRO A 141 7.68 25.73 -1.59
N PRO A 142 8.09 25.58 -2.86
CA PRO A 142 7.19 25.14 -3.92
C PRO A 142 6.45 23.85 -3.55
N LYS A 143 5.22 23.68 -4.05
CA LYS A 143 4.37 22.50 -3.74
C LYS A 143 5.07 21.16 -4.00
N VAL A 144 5.89 21.08 -5.04
CA VAL A 144 6.65 19.86 -5.38
C VAL A 144 7.65 19.51 -4.29
N ILE A 145 8.38 20.52 -3.78
CA ILE A 145 9.35 20.33 -2.69
C ILE A 145 8.64 19.95 -1.39
N LEU A 146 7.51 20.62 -1.09
CA LEU A 146 6.72 20.27 0.10
C LEU A 146 6.20 18.82 0.05
N ALA A 147 5.72 18.38 -1.11
CA ALA A 147 5.26 17.00 -1.30
C ALA A 147 6.40 15.98 -1.15
N ASP A 148 7.58 16.28 -1.67
CA ASP A 148 8.77 15.44 -1.54
C ASP A 148 9.23 15.35 -0.07
N ARG A 149 9.33 16.49 0.63
CA ARG A 149 9.62 16.55 2.06
C ARG A 149 8.63 15.74 2.88
N PHE A 150 7.33 15.89 2.58
CA PHE A 150 6.28 15.15 3.26
C PHE A 150 6.45 13.64 3.05
N GLU A 151 6.65 13.19 1.82
CA GLU A 151 6.86 11.77 1.53
C GLU A 151 8.09 11.21 2.25
N LYS A 152 9.19 11.97 2.27
CA LYS A 152 10.41 11.59 3.00
C LYS A 152 10.17 11.47 4.50
N GLU A 153 9.54 12.48 5.13
CA GLU A 153 9.30 12.46 6.58
C GLU A 153 8.28 11.40 6.99
N VAL A 154 7.25 11.14 6.19
CA VAL A 154 6.32 10.03 6.43
C VAL A 154 7.06 8.69 6.43
N ARG A 155 7.98 8.46 5.50
CA ARG A 155 8.79 7.24 5.47
C ARG A 155 9.72 7.12 6.66
N ARG A 156 10.35 8.22 7.06
CA ARG A 156 11.21 8.29 8.25
C ARG A 156 10.42 7.98 9.51
N ALA A 157 9.27 8.63 9.68
CA ALA A 157 8.36 8.42 10.79
C ALA A 157 7.90 6.96 10.86
N PHE A 158 7.49 6.39 9.72
CA PHE A 158 7.14 4.97 9.62
C PHE A 158 8.31 4.08 10.08
N ALA A 159 9.51 4.32 9.55
CA ALA A 159 10.67 3.51 9.94
C ALA A 159 10.92 3.57 11.45
N PHE A 160 10.94 4.77 12.02
CA PHE A 160 11.29 4.98 13.43
C PHE A 160 10.25 4.38 14.37
N VAL A 161 8.95 4.53 14.10
CA VAL A 161 7.92 3.92 14.94
C VAL A 161 7.92 2.39 14.82
N CYS A 162 8.34 1.86 13.68
CA CYS A 162 8.46 0.43 13.45
C CYS A 162 9.83 -0.17 13.85
N GLY A 163 10.61 0.54 14.67
CA GLY A 163 11.87 0.02 15.23
C GLY A 163 13.12 0.29 14.38
N GLY A 164 12.99 1.04 13.29
CA GLY A 164 14.13 1.55 12.53
C GLY A 164 14.88 2.63 13.33
N THR A 165 16.14 2.83 13.02
CA THR A 165 17.02 3.83 13.66
C THR A 165 17.61 4.76 12.61
N CYS A 166 18.24 5.86 13.06
CA CYS A 166 19.06 6.65 12.16
C CYS A 166 20.20 5.80 11.59
N GLY A 167 20.23 5.66 10.28
CA GLY A 167 21.26 4.92 9.57
C GLY A 167 22.50 5.78 9.29
N THR A 168 23.62 5.13 9.05
CA THR A 168 24.87 5.74 8.62
C THR A 168 24.98 5.88 7.10
N GLU A 169 24.06 5.23 6.37
CA GLU A 169 24.03 5.25 4.90
C GLU A 169 23.74 6.68 4.38
N PRO A 170 24.67 7.32 3.64
CA PRO A 170 24.54 8.72 3.23
C PRO A 170 23.31 9.00 2.35
N ASN A 171 22.90 8.01 1.55
CA ASN A 171 21.79 8.12 0.62
C ASN A 171 20.49 7.50 1.16
N GLY A 172 20.54 6.86 2.32
CA GLY A 172 19.38 6.21 2.94
C GLY A 172 18.38 7.23 3.48
N ILE A 173 17.08 6.93 3.36
CA ILE A 173 16.00 7.80 3.86
C ILE A 173 16.10 8.05 5.37
N CYS A 174 16.60 7.11 6.16
CA CYS A 174 16.75 7.20 7.61
C CYS A 174 18.06 7.82 8.08
N ARG A 175 18.87 8.44 7.19
CA ARG A 175 20.06 9.15 7.61
C ARG A 175 19.74 10.27 8.62
N MET A 176 20.75 10.74 9.34
CA MET A 176 20.59 11.88 10.24
C MET A 176 20.21 13.13 9.44
N VAL A 177 19.14 13.81 9.85
CA VAL A 177 18.59 15.02 9.23
C VAL A 177 18.43 16.09 10.29
N LYS A 178 19.23 17.14 10.24
CA LYS A 178 19.22 18.27 11.21
C LYS A 178 18.41 19.46 10.69
N SER A 179 18.33 19.64 9.38
CA SER A 179 17.68 20.78 8.73
C SER A 179 16.76 20.34 7.58
N LEU A 180 15.96 21.27 7.04
CA LEU A 180 15.18 21.03 5.82
C LEU A 180 16.11 20.81 4.62
N SER A 181 17.23 21.51 4.57
CA SER A 181 18.24 21.30 3.51
C SER A 181 18.82 19.89 3.53
N ASP A 182 19.03 19.30 4.71
CA ASP A 182 19.48 17.90 4.82
C ASP A 182 18.41 16.94 4.32
N LEU A 183 17.12 17.24 4.60
CA LEU A 183 15.99 16.45 4.12
C LEU A 183 15.85 16.53 2.59
N ASP A 184 15.97 17.73 2.03
CA ASP A 184 15.94 17.97 0.58
C ASP A 184 17.10 17.26 -0.14
N ALA A 185 18.26 17.19 0.50
CA ALA A 185 19.45 16.53 -0.04
C ALA A 185 19.39 14.99 -0.01
N ILE A 186 18.35 14.37 0.53
CA ILE A 186 18.16 12.91 0.42
C ILE A 186 17.75 12.57 -1.02
N PRO A 187 18.53 11.77 -1.76
CA PRO A 187 18.29 11.57 -3.18
C PRO A 187 17.15 10.61 -3.50
N GLY A 188 16.73 9.78 -2.57
CA GLY A 188 15.74 8.72 -2.78
C GLY A 188 14.86 8.46 -1.58
N LEU A 189 14.00 7.48 -1.74
CA LEU A 189 13.00 7.06 -0.72
C LEU A 189 13.29 5.66 -0.17
N ASP A 190 14.41 5.06 -0.54
CA ASP A 190 14.73 3.69 -0.19
C ASP A 190 15.30 3.59 1.22
N PHE A 191 14.94 2.51 1.90
CA PHE A 191 15.54 2.16 3.18
C PHE A 191 16.85 1.40 2.94
N ALA A 192 17.83 1.62 3.80
CA ALA A 192 19.00 0.76 3.86
C ALA A 192 18.57 -0.65 4.32
N LEU A 193 19.23 -1.69 3.84
CA LEU A 193 18.86 -3.08 4.09
C LEU A 193 18.80 -3.46 5.58
N ASP A 194 19.70 -2.92 6.38
CA ASP A 194 19.74 -3.13 7.83
C ASP A 194 18.52 -2.48 8.51
N ILE A 195 18.11 -1.29 8.06
CA ILE A 195 16.91 -0.59 8.57
C ILE A 195 15.66 -1.37 8.19
N GLU A 196 15.56 -1.83 6.95
CA GLU A 196 14.43 -2.64 6.48
C GLU A 196 14.32 -3.94 7.28
N ALA A 197 15.44 -4.62 7.53
CA ALA A 197 15.47 -5.82 8.34
C ALA A 197 15.02 -5.56 9.79
N ARG A 198 15.43 -4.45 10.41
CA ARG A 198 14.99 -4.04 11.75
C ARG A 198 13.47 -3.80 11.80
N ILE A 199 12.94 -3.06 10.83
CA ILE A 199 11.48 -2.83 10.70
C ILE A 199 10.75 -4.17 10.66
N VAL A 200 11.15 -5.08 9.76
CA VAL A 200 10.50 -6.39 9.60
C VAL A 200 10.57 -7.23 10.87
N ASN A 201 11.70 -7.25 11.56
CA ASN A 201 11.87 -8.01 12.80
C ASN A 201 11.00 -7.44 13.92
N ASN A 202 11.03 -6.13 14.15
CA ASN A 202 10.23 -5.49 15.19
C ASN A 202 8.72 -5.64 14.93
N MET A 203 8.28 -5.52 13.68
CA MET A 203 6.88 -5.72 13.30
C MET A 203 6.41 -7.16 13.57
N ARG A 204 7.30 -8.14 13.38
CA ARG A 204 7.01 -9.54 13.70
C ARG A 204 6.85 -9.75 15.22
N GLU A 205 7.73 -9.15 16.03
CA GLU A 205 7.69 -9.22 17.50
C GLU A 205 6.45 -8.54 18.08
N THR A 206 5.96 -7.52 17.41
CA THR A 206 4.76 -6.77 17.81
C THR A 206 3.46 -7.25 17.14
N GLU A 207 3.46 -8.47 16.60
CA GLU A 207 2.30 -9.13 15.98
C GLU A 207 1.73 -8.45 14.74
N VAL A 208 2.41 -7.46 14.17
CA VAL A 208 2.03 -6.88 12.88
C VAL A 208 2.59 -7.73 11.74
N LYS A 209 1.70 -8.40 11.03
CA LYS A 209 2.05 -9.37 9.99
C LYS A 209 1.77 -8.81 8.59
N PRO A 210 2.65 -9.04 7.60
CA PRO A 210 2.38 -8.65 6.23
C PRO A 210 1.19 -9.45 5.68
N TYR A 211 0.37 -8.79 4.84
CA TYR A 211 -0.68 -9.50 4.13
C TYR A 211 -0.09 -10.36 3.01
N ARG A 212 -0.74 -11.48 2.76
CA ARG A 212 -0.36 -12.38 1.67
C ARG A 212 -1.16 -12.05 0.40
N ILE A 213 -0.49 -12.02 -0.73
CA ILE A 213 -1.10 -12.02 -2.04
C ILE A 213 -0.89 -13.40 -2.65
N ALA A 214 -1.97 -14.09 -3.00
CA ALA A 214 -1.94 -15.40 -3.62
C ALA A 214 -2.82 -15.43 -4.88
N LYS A 215 -2.69 -16.48 -5.69
CA LYS A 215 -3.65 -16.75 -6.76
C LYS A 215 -4.96 -17.16 -6.12
N TYR A 216 -6.08 -16.82 -6.75
CA TYR A 216 -7.40 -17.22 -6.24
C TYR A 216 -7.51 -18.75 -6.05
N SER A 217 -6.97 -19.52 -7.01
CA SER A 217 -6.95 -20.97 -6.92
C SER A 217 -6.20 -21.52 -5.69
N GLU A 218 -5.10 -20.90 -5.30
CA GLU A 218 -4.33 -21.25 -4.09
C GLU A 218 -5.13 -20.91 -2.83
N ALA A 219 -5.74 -19.73 -2.80
CA ALA A 219 -6.54 -19.26 -1.68
C ALA A 219 -7.78 -20.12 -1.45
N VAL A 220 -8.43 -20.62 -2.52
CA VAL A 220 -9.57 -21.54 -2.41
C VAL A 220 -9.12 -22.88 -1.83
N GLN A 221 -7.98 -23.42 -2.29
CA GLN A 221 -7.42 -24.67 -1.77
C GLN A 221 -7.05 -24.57 -0.28
N GLU A 222 -6.58 -23.40 0.14
CA GLU A 222 -6.20 -23.11 1.52
C GLU A 222 -7.40 -22.68 2.40
N GLY A 223 -8.60 -22.54 1.82
CA GLY A 223 -9.85 -22.26 2.54
C GLY A 223 -10.07 -20.82 3.00
N TRP A 224 -9.28 -19.85 2.51
CA TRP A 224 -9.43 -18.44 2.90
C TRP A 224 -9.88 -17.52 1.76
N ALA A 225 -10.14 -18.04 0.57
CA ALA A 225 -10.62 -17.24 -0.54
C ALA A 225 -12.00 -16.63 -0.24
N PRO A 226 -12.25 -15.38 -0.61
CA PRO A 226 -13.59 -14.81 -0.59
C PRO A 226 -14.47 -15.49 -1.65
N ALA A 227 -15.79 -15.31 -1.53
CA ALA A 227 -16.73 -15.77 -2.55
C ALA A 227 -16.34 -15.29 -3.95
N PRO A 228 -16.57 -16.10 -5.00
CA PRO A 228 -16.16 -15.74 -6.36
C PRO A 228 -16.91 -14.51 -6.87
N THR A 229 -16.16 -13.58 -7.48
CA THR A 229 -16.69 -12.33 -8.05
C THR A 229 -16.81 -12.35 -9.57
N ASN A 230 -16.30 -13.40 -10.22
CA ASN A 230 -16.35 -13.56 -11.68
C ASN A 230 -16.40 -15.03 -12.07
N ASP A 231 -16.73 -15.33 -13.32
CA ASP A 231 -16.92 -16.70 -13.82
C ASP A 231 -15.66 -17.57 -13.72
N ALA A 232 -14.47 -16.97 -13.92
CA ALA A 232 -13.21 -17.70 -13.80
C ALA A 232 -12.96 -18.15 -12.35
N GLN A 233 -13.27 -17.30 -11.38
CA GLN A 233 -13.18 -17.63 -9.96
C GLN A 233 -14.26 -18.66 -9.59
N ARG A 234 -15.47 -18.52 -10.11
CA ARG A 234 -16.57 -19.50 -9.88
C ARG A 234 -16.19 -20.88 -10.36
N ALA A 235 -15.66 -21.00 -11.58
CA ALA A 235 -15.23 -22.29 -12.12
C ALA A 235 -14.11 -22.95 -11.28
N ILE A 236 -13.21 -22.15 -10.70
CA ILE A 236 -12.16 -22.64 -9.78
C ILE A 236 -12.78 -23.07 -8.45
N TRP A 237 -13.68 -22.27 -7.90
CA TRP A 237 -14.37 -22.52 -6.64
C TRP A 237 -15.15 -23.84 -6.69
N ASP A 238 -16.00 -24.00 -7.71
CA ASP A 238 -16.81 -25.19 -7.91
C ASP A 238 -15.95 -26.45 -8.08
N LYS A 239 -14.87 -26.33 -8.84
CA LYS A 239 -13.93 -27.44 -9.05
C LYS A 239 -13.26 -27.91 -7.75
N VAL A 240 -12.86 -27.00 -6.88
CA VAL A 240 -12.20 -27.35 -5.59
C VAL A 240 -13.21 -27.94 -4.62
N HIS A 241 -14.42 -27.37 -4.53
CA HIS A 241 -15.46 -27.86 -3.61
C HIS A 241 -16.19 -29.12 -4.10
N ALA A 242 -16.09 -29.45 -5.40
CA ALA A 242 -16.59 -30.72 -5.93
C ALA A 242 -15.64 -31.91 -5.66
N LEU A 243 -14.40 -31.65 -5.20
CA LEU A 243 -13.48 -32.72 -4.83
C LEU A 243 -13.95 -33.36 -3.51
N PRO A 244 -14.00 -34.70 -3.41
CA PRO A 244 -14.39 -35.36 -2.18
C PRO A 244 -13.40 -35.02 -1.06
N THR A 245 -13.92 -34.60 0.08
CA THR A 245 -13.15 -34.14 1.27
C THR A 245 -12.57 -35.35 2.04
N GLU A 246 -12.68 -36.57 1.50
CA GLU A 246 -12.09 -37.72 2.19
C GLU A 246 -10.58 -37.69 2.17
N PRO A 247 -9.93 -37.82 3.34
CA PRO A 247 -8.47 -37.93 3.41
C PRO A 247 -8.04 -39.17 2.62
N ILE A 248 -7.12 -39.00 1.69
CA ILE A 248 -6.48 -40.11 0.98
C ILE A 248 -5.85 -41.02 2.05
N LYS A 249 -6.49 -42.15 2.32
CA LYS A 249 -5.91 -43.19 3.17
C LYS A 249 -4.72 -43.78 2.44
N ILE A 250 -3.54 -43.24 2.69
CA ILE A 250 -2.29 -43.84 2.24
C ILE A 250 -2.16 -45.16 3.00
N LYS A 251 -2.44 -46.27 2.30
CA LYS A 251 -2.12 -47.60 2.84
C LYS A 251 -0.61 -47.65 3.06
N PRO A 252 -0.14 -47.93 4.29
CA PRO A 252 1.30 -48.14 4.50
C PRO A 252 1.72 -49.35 3.64
N GLU A 253 2.66 -49.12 2.73
CA GLU A 253 3.35 -50.24 2.05
C GLU A 253 4.07 -51.06 3.10
N THR A 254 3.53 -52.21 3.42
CA THR A 254 4.25 -53.25 4.20
C THR A 254 5.39 -53.77 3.34
N LYS A 255 6.59 -53.20 3.52
CA LYS A 255 7.81 -53.85 3.03
C LYS A 255 7.93 -55.20 3.73
N LYS A 256 7.70 -56.28 3.00
CA LYS A 256 8.11 -57.64 3.45
C LYS A 256 9.63 -57.63 3.52
N VAL A 257 10.16 -57.63 4.73
CA VAL A 257 11.54 -58.01 4.99
C VAL A 257 11.58 -59.51 4.78
N THR A 258 12.16 -59.95 3.70
CA THR A 258 12.59 -61.36 3.52
C THR A 258 13.90 -61.55 4.24
N GLU A 259 13.87 -62.41 5.26
CA GLU A 259 15.04 -62.99 5.90
C GLU A 259 15.89 -63.78 4.91
#